data_0778d7c69d42d0cf423e0f5c58aff4a2
#
_entry.id   0778d7c69d42d0cf423e0f5c58aff4a2
#
_cell.length_a   1.000
_cell.length_b   1.000
_cell.length_c   1.000
_cell.angle_alpha   90.00
_cell.angle_beta   90.00
_cell.angle_gamma   90.00
#
_symmetry.space_group_name_H-M   'P 1'
#
loop_
_entity.id
_entity.type
_entity.pdbx_description
1 polymer ?
#
loop_
_entity_poly.entity_id
_entity_poly.type
_entity_poly.pdbx_seq_one_letter_code
_entity_poly.pdbx_strand_id
1 'polypeptide(L)'
;MISTIVPSRITEAREARAMSMEDLAEDIGVTRQSVSKYERGIVSPSPEMLQAISFSLGFPAEFFYRIEENSNAGSSPLFFRSKSNISKKVKTACRYQIKWTDEIKKQLEEYVDFVERDLPTIDVEYEDLTSEDIEEMALSIRKKWGINDDPIGDLIGLLENQGVIVTQFATNNYCAFKGIDAFSCWKDGTPYILYHSTQKSAVRTRFSILHELGHLIMHSSIADDDSVKKEVVDLADAQADRFAAAFLLPATSFPKDIR
;
A
#
# COMPACT_ATOMS: atom_id res chain seq x y z
N MET A 1 33.21 15.66 1.48
CA MET A 1 32.37 15.85 2.69
C MET A 1 32.17 14.49 3.33
N ILE A 2 32.48 14.31 4.61
CA ILE A 2 32.19 13.05 5.31
C ILE A 2 30.66 13.03 5.51
N SER A 3 29.98 12.19 4.77
CA SER A 3 28.53 12.01 4.93
C SER A 3 28.27 11.38 6.32
N THR A 4 27.49 12.04 7.17
CA THR A 4 27.13 11.55 8.50
C THR A 4 25.92 10.62 8.35
N ILE A 5 25.95 9.49 9.08
CA ILE A 5 24.79 8.57 9.14
C ILE A 5 23.60 9.31 9.73
N VAL A 6 22.45 9.17 9.11
CA VAL A 6 21.17 9.71 9.58
C VAL A 6 20.47 8.65 10.42
N PRO A 7 20.37 8.82 11.75
CA PRO A 7 19.86 7.78 12.66
C PRO A 7 18.44 7.32 12.35
N SER A 8 17.56 8.24 11.93
CA SER A 8 16.17 7.93 11.54
C SER A 8 16.09 6.93 10.38
N ARG A 9 17.09 6.91 9.48
CA ARG A 9 17.14 5.94 8.37
C ARG A 9 17.36 4.51 8.84
N ILE A 10 18.01 4.30 9.98
CA ILE A 10 18.15 2.95 10.56
C ILE A 10 16.79 2.47 11.08
N THR A 11 16.05 3.32 11.79
CA THR A 11 14.68 3.06 12.23
C THR A 11 13.77 2.76 11.06
N GLU A 12 13.77 3.63 10.04
CA GLU A 12 12.98 3.50 8.82
C GLU A 12 13.23 2.16 8.12
N ALA A 13 14.51 1.82 7.89
CA ALA A 13 14.87 0.57 7.24
C ALA A 13 14.41 -0.66 8.02
N ARG A 14 14.58 -0.66 9.35
CA ARG A 14 14.14 -1.75 10.22
C ARG A 14 12.61 -1.89 10.24
N GLU A 15 11.91 -0.78 10.43
CA GLU A 15 10.44 -0.78 10.47
C GLU A 15 9.83 -1.15 9.13
N ALA A 16 10.43 -0.73 8.02
CA ALA A 16 10.02 -1.13 6.68
C ALA A 16 10.18 -2.63 6.42
N ARG A 17 10.98 -3.34 7.23
CA ARG A 17 11.09 -4.81 7.24
C ARG A 17 10.16 -5.45 8.28
N ALA A 18 9.33 -4.67 8.97
CA ALA A 18 8.51 -5.10 10.10
C ALA A 18 9.31 -5.76 11.24
N MET A 19 10.61 -5.43 11.35
CA MET A 19 11.51 -5.96 12.39
C MET A 19 11.41 -5.15 13.68
N SER A 20 11.56 -5.82 14.82
CA SER A 20 11.80 -5.16 16.10
C SER A 20 13.29 -4.81 16.27
N MET A 21 13.59 -4.00 17.28
CA MET A 21 15.00 -3.74 17.64
C MET A 21 15.71 -5.02 18.11
N GLU A 22 14.98 -5.96 18.71
CA GLU A 22 15.46 -7.27 19.10
C GLU A 22 15.85 -8.11 17.88
N ASP A 23 14.98 -8.18 16.88
CA ASP A 23 15.20 -8.93 15.65
C ASP A 23 16.47 -8.42 14.93
N LEU A 24 16.60 -7.09 14.78
CA LEU A 24 17.80 -6.50 14.18
C LEU A 24 19.05 -6.75 15.02
N ALA A 25 18.94 -6.64 16.35
CA ALA A 25 20.07 -6.84 17.26
C ALA A 25 20.61 -8.28 17.17
N GLU A 26 19.72 -9.27 17.08
CA GLU A 26 20.08 -10.68 16.89
C GLU A 26 20.80 -10.89 15.56
N ASP A 27 20.24 -10.34 14.45
CA ASP A 27 20.81 -10.47 13.11
C ASP A 27 22.23 -9.90 12.98
N ILE A 28 22.51 -8.75 13.65
CA ILE A 28 23.81 -8.07 13.55
C ILE A 28 24.75 -8.37 14.75
N GLY A 29 24.35 -9.27 15.66
CA GLY A 29 25.18 -9.73 16.77
C GLY A 29 25.47 -8.68 17.86
N VAL A 30 24.49 -7.80 18.15
CA VAL A 30 24.60 -6.77 19.20
C VAL A 30 23.44 -6.85 20.19
N THR A 31 23.43 -5.96 21.19
CA THR A 31 22.29 -5.86 22.11
C THR A 31 21.20 -4.93 21.55
N ARG A 32 19.92 -5.16 21.94
CA ARG A 32 18.81 -4.22 21.67
C ARG A 32 19.15 -2.78 22.08
N GLN A 33 19.88 -2.62 23.18
CA GLN A 33 20.30 -1.29 23.64
C GLN A 33 21.27 -0.62 22.67
N SER A 34 22.13 -1.39 22.01
CA SER A 34 23.04 -0.86 20.97
C SER A 34 22.25 -0.36 19.77
N VAL A 35 21.28 -1.15 19.27
CA VAL A 35 20.39 -0.73 18.18
C VAL A 35 19.65 0.55 18.57
N SER A 36 19.06 0.62 19.76
CA SER A 36 18.39 1.83 20.26
C SER A 36 19.32 3.06 20.33
N LYS A 37 20.60 2.89 20.64
CA LYS A 37 21.58 3.99 20.63
C LYS A 37 21.89 4.45 19.21
N TYR A 38 21.98 3.54 18.25
CA TYR A 38 22.16 3.87 16.82
C TYR A 38 20.97 4.64 16.29
N GLU A 39 19.75 4.15 16.52
CA GLU A 39 18.51 4.79 16.05
C GLU A 39 18.23 6.18 16.65
N ARG A 40 18.74 6.42 17.88
CA ARG A 40 18.64 7.75 18.53
C ARG A 40 19.85 8.65 18.27
N GLY A 41 20.83 8.20 17.50
CA GLY A 41 22.03 8.98 17.22
C GLY A 41 22.95 9.21 18.41
N ILE A 42 22.79 8.44 19.50
CA ILE A 42 23.64 8.54 20.69
C ILE A 42 25.06 7.99 20.40
N VAL A 43 25.10 6.96 19.55
CA VAL A 43 26.33 6.34 19.07
C VAL A 43 26.17 6.12 17.57
N SER A 44 27.19 6.49 16.79
CA SER A 44 27.22 6.17 15.37
C SER A 44 27.74 4.74 15.17
N PRO A 45 27.10 3.90 14.34
CA PRO A 45 27.66 2.61 13.96
C PRO A 45 29.05 2.77 13.33
N SER A 46 29.97 1.82 13.59
CA SER A 46 31.23 1.74 12.83
C SER A 46 30.94 1.38 11.37
N PRO A 47 31.88 1.58 10.43
CA PRO A 47 31.69 1.18 9.03
C PRO A 47 31.32 -0.30 8.88
N GLU A 48 31.95 -1.18 9.65
CA GLU A 48 31.68 -2.62 9.65
C GLU A 48 30.25 -2.91 10.19
N MET A 49 29.83 -2.18 11.24
CA MET A 49 28.49 -2.31 11.81
C MET A 49 27.44 -1.76 10.85
N LEU A 50 27.70 -0.64 10.17
CA LEU A 50 26.80 -0.13 9.15
C LEU A 50 26.64 -1.12 7.99
N GLN A 51 27.73 -1.79 7.61
CA GLN A 51 27.68 -2.84 6.58
C GLN A 51 26.83 -4.04 7.03
N ALA A 52 26.94 -4.45 8.30
CA ALA A 52 26.08 -5.50 8.87
C ALA A 52 24.61 -5.10 8.88
N ILE A 53 24.29 -3.85 9.29
CA ILE A 53 22.95 -3.30 9.25
C ILE A 53 22.41 -3.26 7.79
N SER A 54 23.21 -2.76 6.86
CA SER A 54 22.93 -2.70 5.43
C SER A 54 22.56 -4.08 4.85
N PHE A 55 23.34 -5.09 5.20
CA PHE A 55 23.13 -6.47 4.76
C PHE A 55 21.88 -7.08 5.37
N SER A 56 21.70 -6.98 6.71
CA SER A 56 20.53 -7.52 7.40
C SER A 56 19.22 -6.92 6.91
N LEU A 57 19.19 -5.59 6.71
CA LEU A 57 17.99 -4.89 6.28
C LEU A 57 17.80 -4.87 4.76
N GLY A 58 18.82 -5.26 3.97
CA GLY A 58 18.77 -5.28 2.52
C GLY A 58 18.62 -3.89 1.89
N PHE A 59 19.31 -2.89 2.45
CA PHE A 59 19.42 -1.53 1.91
C PHE A 59 20.88 -1.22 1.60
N PRO A 60 21.17 -0.47 0.52
CA PRO A 60 22.53 -0.02 0.24
C PRO A 60 23.02 0.96 1.32
N ALA A 61 24.32 1.00 1.58
CA ALA A 61 24.89 1.85 2.64
C ALA A 61 24.55 3.34 2.43
N GLU A 62 24.45 3.78 1.19
CA GLU A 62 24.10 5.15 0.78
C GLU A 62 22.73 5.58 1.30
N PHE A 63 21.80 4.63 1.49
CA PHE A 63 20.46 4.90 2.06
C PHE A 63 20.57 5.55 3.45
N PHE A 64 21.52 5.12 4.26
CA PHE A 64 21.68 5.60 5.64
C PHE A 64 22.32 6.99 5.75
N TYR A 65 22.79 7.55 4.66
CA TYR A 65 23.35 8.90 4.60
C TYR A 65 22.39 9.94 3.99
N ARG A 66 21.26 9.50 3.46
CA ARG A 66 20.27 10.42 2.85
C ARG A 66 19.54 11.19 3.94
N ILE A 67 19.60 12.51 3.85
CA ILE A 67 18.77 13.40 4.69
C ILE A 67 17.30 13.23 4.25
N GLU A 68 16.39 13.08 5.20
CA GLU A 68 14.95 13.12 4.90
C GLU A 68 14.59 14.54 4.45
N GLU A 69 14.09 14.67 3.24
CA GLU A 69 13.23 15.78 2.91
C GLU A 69 11.94 15.58 3.70
N ASN A 70 11.54 16.59 4.51
CA ASN A 70 10.40 16.53 5.42
C ASN A 70 9.11 16.10 4.69
N SER A 71 8.94 14.83 4.44
CA SER A 71 7.69 14.25 4.05
C SER A 71 6.97 13.91 5.35
N ASN A 72 6.11 14.80 5.82
CA ASN A 72 5.08 14.42 6.76
C ASN A 72 4.39 13.20 6.15
N ALA A 73 4.59 12.04 6.76
CA ALA A 73 3.78 10.86 6.46
C ALA A 73 2.37 11.18 6.96
N GLY A 74 1.63 11.95 6.15
CA GLY A 74 0.24 12.24 6.39
C GLY A 74 -0.46 10.90 6.59
N SER A 75 -1.12 10.74 7.70
CA SER A 75 -1.79 9.50 8.11
C SER A 75 -3.12 9.36 7.39
N SER A 76 -3.10 9.13 6.09
CA SER A 76 -4.31 8.64 5.44
C SER A 76 -4.56 7.19 5.83
N PRO A 77 -5.83 6.78 5.97
CA PRO A 77 -6.16 5.40 6.30
C PRO A 77 -5.51 4.45 5.31
N LEU A 78 -4.95 3.35 5.83
CA LEU A 78 -4.47 2.24 5.02
C LEU A 78 -5.56 1.16 4.99
N PHE A 79 -6.02 0.83 3.80
CA PHE A 79 -6.90 -0.31 3.58
C PHE A 79 -6.06 -1.52 3.23
N PHE A 80 -6.49 -2.71 3.67
CA PHE A 80 -5.76 -3.95 3.45
C PHE A 80 -6.71 -5.05 3.03
N ARG A 81 -6.46 -5.68 1.91
CA ARG A 81 -7.07 -6.96 1.60
C ARG A 81 -6.40 -8.06 2.41
N SER A 82 -6.84 -8.24 3.63
CA SER A 82 -6.40 -9.31 4.51
C SER A 82 -7.53 -9.74 5.43
N LYS A 83 -7.79 -11.04 5.49
CA LYS A 83 -8.78 -11.64 6.39
C LYS A 83 -8.32 -11.71 7.87
N SER A 84 -7.18 -11.13 8.21
CA SER A 84 -6.57 -11.23 9.54
C SER A 84 -6.20 -9.87 10.09
N ASN A 85 -6.20 -9.74 11.41
CA ASN A 85 -5.68 -8.56 12.11
C ASN A 85 -4.22 -8.34 11.73
N ILE A 86 -3.98 -7.32 10.92
CA ILE A 86 -2.62 -6.93 10.51
C ILE A 86 -1.94 -6.27 11.70
N SER A 87 -0.75 -6.76 12.05
CA SER A 87 0.00 -6.21 13.17
C SER A 87 0.43 -4.77 12.89
N LYS A 88 0.56 -3.97 13.96
CA LYS A 88 1.04 -2.58 13.86
C LYS A 88 2.38 -2.47 13.15
N LYS A 89 3.31 -3.42 13.35
CA LYS A 89 4.61 -3.46 12.66
C LYS A 89 4.42 -3.54 11.14
N VAL A 90 3.50 -4.36 10.68
CA VAL A 90 3.23 -4.55 9.26
C VAL A 90 2.53 -3.34 8.66
N LYS A 91 1.56 -2.74 9.35
CA LYS A 91 0.96 -1.46 8.94
C LYS A 91 2.02 -0.37 8.75
N THR A 92 2.96 -0.26 9.71
CA THR A 92 4.08 0.69 9.61
C THR A 92 4.96 0.41 8.39
N ALA A 93 5.28 -0.87 8.13
CA ALA A 93 6.06 -1.25 6.96
C ALA A 93 5.35 -0.89 5.64
N CYS A 94 4.03 -1.09 5.55
CA CYS A 94 3.24 -0.66 4.38
C CYS A 94 3.27 0.86 4.18
N ARG A 95 3.22 1.65 5.27
CA ARG A 95 3.34 3.13 5.19
C ARG A 95 4.68 3.56 4.58
N TYR A 96 5.77 2.86 4.91
CA TYR A 96 7.06 3.14 4.27
C TYR A 96 7.06 2.80 2.78
N GLN A 97 6.38 1.74 2.35
CA GLN A 97 6.23 1.45 0.91
C GLN A 97 5.51 2.58 0.18
N ILE A 98 4.41 3.10 0.75
CA ILE A 98 3.70 4.27 0.20
C ILE A 98 4.61 5.51 0.19
N LYS A 99 5.32 5.78 1.30
CA LYS A 99 6.23 6.93 1.40
C LYS A 99 7.26 6.91 0.27
N TRP A 100 7.92 5.78 0.05
CA TRP A 100 8.93 5.68 -1.01
C TRP A 100 8.36 5.74 -2.41
N THR A 101 7.17 5.17 -2.63
CA THR A 101 6.46 5.29 -3.91
C THR A 101 6.13 6.75 -4.20
N ASP A 102 5.66 7.50 -3.21
CA ASP A 102 5.36 8.92 -3.31
C ASP A 102 6.65 9.78 -3.55
N GLU A 103 7.75 9.44 -2.85
CA GLU A 103 9.05 10.09 -3.09
C GLU A 103 9.53 9.88 -4.53
N ILE A 104 9.40 8.66 -5.06
CA ILE A 104 9.74 8.35 -6.46
C ILE A 104 8.82 9.11 -7.42
N LYS A 105 7.49 9.12 -7.15
CA LYS A 105 6.53 9.89 -7.94
C LYS A 105 6.93 11.37 -8.00
N LYS A 106 7.20 12.00 -6.86
CA LYS A 106 7.61 13.41 -6.78
C LYS A 106 8.88 13.70 -7.56
N GLN A 107 9.86 12.77 -7.56
CA GLN A 107 11.06 12.92 -8.38
C GLN A 107 10.75 12.79 -9.88
N LEU A 108 9.84 11.91 -10.27
CA LEU A 108 9.45 11.74 -11.66
C LEU A 108 8.62 12.92 -12.19
N GLU A 109 7.89 13.64 -11.34
CA GLU A 109 7.12 14.85 -11.70
C GLU A 109 8.00 15.97 -12.29
N GLU A 110 9.31 15.94 -12.04
CA GLU A 110 10.26 16.88 -12.69
C GLU A 110 10.45 16.57 -14.19
N TYR A 111 10.08 15.37 -14.65
CA TYR A 111 10.37 14.88 -16.00
C TYR A 111 9.12 14.48 -16.79
N VAL A 112 8.04 14.11 -16.11
CA VAL A 112 6.80 13.62 -16.72
C VAL A 112 5.58 14.20 -16.01
N ASP A 113 4.53 14.47 -16.78
CA ASP A 113 3.23 14.85 -16.24
C ASP A 113 2.45 13.59 -15.89
N PHE A 114 2.02 13.46 -14.63
CA PHE A 114 1.10 12.41 -14.22
C PHE A 114 -0.34 12.79 -14.60
N VAL A 115 -1.15 11.79 -14.89
CA VAL A 115 -2.57 11.97 -15.18
C VAL A 115 -3.28 12.52 -13.95
N GLU A 116 -4.11 13.55 -14.14
CA GLU A 116 -4.95 14.06 -13.08
C GLU A 116 -5.97 13.01 -12.63
N ARG A 117 -6.23 12.98 -11.33
CA ARG A 117 -7.18 12.05 -10.73
C ARG A 117 -8.59 12.26 -11.26
N ASP A 118 -9.19 11.19 -11.78
CA ASP A 118 -10.62 11.13 -12.18
C ASP A 118 -11.36 9.95 -11.52
N LEU A 119 -11.10 9.73 -10.21
CA LEU A 119 -11.88 8.77 -9.44
C LEU A 119 -13.24 9.38 -9.06
N PRO A 120 -14.33 8.60 -9.14
CA PRO A 120 -15.63 9.06 -8.66
C PRO A 120 -15.60 9.25 -7.15
N THR A 121 -16.33 10.24 -6.66
CA THR A 121 -16.67 10.40 -5.25
C THR A 121 -18.10 9.92 -5.03
N ILE A 122 -18.38 9.37 -3.85
CA ILE A 122 -19.74 9.03 -3.45
C ILE A 122 -20.23 10.04 -2.42
N ASP A 123 -21.50 10.43 -2.55
CA ASP A 123 -22.16 11.36 -1.62
C ASP A 123 -23.00 10.63 -0.55
N VAL A 124 -22.88 9.31 -0.48
CA VAL A 124 -23.63 8.44 0.45
C VAL A 124 -22.64 7.85 1.47
N GLU A 125 -23.04 7.81 2.73
CA GLU A 125 -22.25 7.13 3.77
C GLU A 125 -22.17 5.63 3.44
N TYR A 126 -20.99 5.03 3.63
CA TYR A 126 -20.76 3.63 3.23
C TYR A 126 -21.68 2.65 3.98
N GLU A 127 -22.15 2.99 5.20
CA GLU A 127 -23.08 2.18 5.98
C GLU A 127 -24.44 2.00 5.31
N ASP A 128 -24.85 2.97 4.50
CA ASP A 128 -26.14 3.00 3.83
C ASP A 128 -26.12 2.37 2.43
N LEU A 129 -24.92 1.96 1.93
CA LEU A 129 -24.77 1.34 0.62
C LEU A 129 -25.34 -0.07 0.60
N THR A 130 -26.31 -0.29 -0.28
CA THR A 130 -26.84 -1.64 -0.58
C THR A 130 -25.94 -2.37 -1.60
N SER A 131 -26.14 -3.68 -1.73
CA SER A 131 -25.44 -4.47 -2.76
C SER A 131 -25.76 -3.98 -4.17
N GLU A 132 -26.98 -3.55 -4.40
CA GLU A 132 -27.47 -3.02 -5.66
C GLU A 132 -26.78 -1.70 -5.99
N ASP A 133 -26.65 -0.78 -5.04
CA ASP A 133 -25.96 0.50 -5.21
C ASP A 133 -24.49 0.29 -5.61
N ILE A 134 -23.81 -0.67 -4.98
CA ILE A 134 -22.42 -1.00 -5.27
C ILE A 134 -22.26 -1.57 -6.69
N GLU A 135 -23.18 -2.43 -7.12
CA GLU A 135 -23.17 -2.96 -8.50
C GLU A 135 -23.44 -1.86 -9.54
N GLU A 136 -24.44 -1.01 -9.30
CA GLU A 136 -24.75 0.13 -10.17
C GLU A 136 -23.56 1.09 -10.24
N MET A 137 -22.90 1.34 -9.12
CA MET A 137 -21.67 2.14 -9.06
C MET A 137 -20.57 1.53 -9.93
N ALA A 138 -20.29 0.24 -9.79
CA ALA A 138 -19.28 -0.46 -10.58
C ALA A 138 -19.58 -0.37 -12.09
N LEU A 139 -20.84 -0.56 -12.49
CA LEU A 139 -21.28 -0.43 -13.88
C LEU A 139 -21.18 1.00 -14.40
N SER A 140 -21.55 1.98 -13.58
CA SER A 140 -21.45 3.41 -13.92
C SER A 140 -20.00 3.82 -14.17
N ILE A 141 -19.08 3.35 -13.34
CA ILE A 141 -17.63 3.61 -13.48
C ILE A 141 -17.11 2.93 -14.75
N ARG A 142 -17.47 1.68 -15.01
CA ARG A 142 -17.11 0.98 -16.25
C ARG A 142 -17.57 1.77 -17.49
N LYS A 143 -18.80 2.29 -17.46
CA LYS A 143 -19.35 3.12 -18.54
C LYS A 143 -18.57 4.43 -18.69
N LYS A 144 -18.30 5.14 -17.58
CA LYS A 144 -17.51 6.38 -17.57
C LYS A 144 -16.12 6.18 -18.16
N TRP A 145 -15.48 5.04 -17.87
CA TRP A 145 -14.14 4.71 -18.36
C TRP A 145 -14.13 4.05 -19.75
N GLY A 146 -15.29 3.96 -20.40
CA GLY A 146 -15.42 3.45 -21.76
C GLY A 146 -15.27 1.94 -21.92
N ILE A 147 -15.27 1.18 -20.81
CA ILE A 147 -15.15 -0.28 -20.83
C ILE A 147 -16.49 -0.92 -21.21
N ASN A 148 -17.59 -0.36 -20.73
CA ASN A 148 -18.95 -0.92 -20.88
C ASN A 148 -18.99 -2.39 -20.41
N ASP A 149 -19.51 -3.30 -21.26
CA ASP A 149 -19.59 -4.74 -21.00
C ASP A 149 -18.33 -5.52 -21.42
N ASP A 150 -17.33 -4.86 -22.03
CA ASP A 150 -16.15 -5.53 -22.56
C ASP A 150 -15.21 -6.06 -21.46
N PRO A 151 -14.47 -7.15 -21.73
CA PRO A 151 -13.42 -7.62 -20.84
C PRO A 151 -12.32 -6.57 -20.66
N ILE A 152 -11.81 -6.45 -19.42
CA ILE A 152 -10.69 -5.54 -19.13
C ILE A 152 -9.39 -6.23 -19.54
N GLY A 153 -8.71 -5.77 -20.58
CA GLY A 153 -7.42 -6.27 -21.03
C GLY A 153 -6.30 -5.88 -20.05
N ASP A 154 -5.99 -4.60 -20.00
CA ASP A 154 -4.98 -4.00 -19.13
C ASP A 154 -5.65 -3.23 -17.98
N LEU A 155 -5.71 -3.87 -16.80
CA LEU A 155 -6.28 -3.26 -15.61
C LEU A 155 -5.39 -2.16 -15.03
N ILE A 156 -4.07 -2.36 -15.04
CA ILE A 156 -3.14 -1.41 -14.43
C ILE A 156 -3.15 -0.11 -15.25
N GLY A 157 -2.94 -0.20 -16.56
CA GLY A 157 -2.99 0.96 -17.44
C GLY A 157 -4.35 1.68 -17.40
N LEU A 158 -5.45 0.93 -17.24
CA LEU A 158 -6.77 1.52 -17.04
C LEU A 158 -6.82 2.40 -15.79
N LEU A 159 -6.32 1.93 -14.65
CA LEU A 159 -6.32 2.67 -13.39
C LEU A 159 -5.34 3.85 -13.42
N GLU A 160 -4.17 3.66 -14.00
CA GLU A 160 -3.17 4.72 -14.18
C GLU A 160 -3.72 5.86 -15.05
N ASN A 161 -4.51 5.55 -16.07
CA ASN A 161 -5.23 6.54 -16.87
C ASN A 161 -6.31 7.31 -16.09
N GLN A 162 -6.66 6.88 -14.90
CA GLN A 162 -7.56 7.59 -13.97
C GLN A 162 -6.80 8.27 -12.82
N GLY A 163 -5.48 8.36 -12.93
CA GLY A 163 -4.62 9.01 -11.93
C GLY A 163 -4.38 8.18 -10.66
N VAL A 164 -4.62 6.87 -10.69
CA VAL A 164 -4.26 5.95 -9.59
C VAL A 164 -2.82 5.50 -9.76
N ILE A 165 -2.01 5.62 -8.74
CA ILE A 165 -0.65 5.05 -8.74
C ILE A 165 -0.73 3.57 -8.35
N VAL A 166 -0.47 2.68 -9.31
CA VAL A 166 -0.50 1.23 -9.11
C VAL A 166 0.91 0.67 -9.20
N THR A 167 1.40 0.02 -8.13
CA THR A 167 2.74 -0.56 -8.15
C THR A 167 2.83 -1.87 -7.37
N GLN A 168 3.85 -2.65 -7.69
CA GLN A 168 4.19 -3.84 -6.93
C GLN A 168 5.00 -3.47 -5.70
N PHE A 169 4.72 -4.10 -4.57
CA PHE A 169 5.66 -4.14 -3.47
C PHE A 169 6.35 -5.50 -3.38
N ALA A 170 7.67 -5.47 -3.22
CA ALA A 170 8.47 -6.65 -2.98
C ALA A 170 9.10 -6.54 -1.60
N THR A 171 9.09 -7.63 -0.84
CA THR A 171 9.73 -7.65 0.46
C THR A 171 10.77 -8.76 0.52
N ASN A 172 11.97 -8.43 0.98
CA ASN A 172 13.00 -9.43 1.26
C ASN A 172 12.60 -10.32 2.45
N ASN A 173 11.72 -9.83 3.32
CA ASN A 173 11.14 -10.58 4.43
C ASN A 173 9.69 -10.95 4.13
N TYR A 174 9.51 -11.95 3.26
CA TYR A 174 8.21 -12.46 2.83
C TYR A 174 7.29 -12.87 4.00
N CYS A 175 7.87 -13.36 5.10
CA CYS A 175 7.10 -13.84 6.24
C CYS A 175 6.30 -12.72 6.93
N ALA A 176 6.82 -11.50 6.98
CA ALA A 176 6.17 -10.39 7.66
C ALA A 176 4.90 -9.91 6.93
N PHE A 177 4.86 -10.02 5.60
CA PHE A 177 3.74 -9.60 4.75
C PHE A 177 2.86 -10.76 4.29
N LYS A 178 3.03 -11.93 4.92
CA LYS A 178 2.23 -13.11 4.61
C LYS A 178 0.74 -12.83 4.82
N GLY A 179 -0.04 -13.01 3.77
CA GLY A 179 -1.48 -12.80 3.80
C GLY A 179 -1.93 -11.40 3.35
N ILE A 180 -1.00 -10.48 3.04
CA ILE A 180 -1.32 -9.22 2.40
C ILE A 180 -1.19 -9.42 0.89
N ASP A 181 -2.33 -9.39 0.20
CA ASP A 181 -2.38 -9.51 -1.26
C ASP A 181 -2.21 -8.13 -1.92
N ALA A 182 -2.82 -7.11 -1.34
CA ALA A 182 -2.74 -5.71 -1.75
C ALA A 182 -3.08 -4.80 -0.56
N PHE A 183 -2.80 -3.52 -0.69
CA PHE A 183 -3.27 -2.46 0.20
C PHE A 183 -3.32 -1.13 -0.54
N SER A 184 -4.14 -0.21 -0.04
CA SER A 184 -4.35 1.10 -0.65
C SER A 184 -4.41 2.23 0.37
N CYS A 185 -4.19 3.44 -0.08
CA CYS A 185 -4.44 4.65 0.68
C CYS A 185 -4.57 5.87 -0.21
N TRP A 186 -5.11 6.94 0.36
CA TRP A 186 -4.99 8.29 -0.14
C TRP A 186 -3.78 8.97 0.51
N LYS A 187 -2.93 9.64 -0.28
CA LYS A 187 -1.85 10.48 0.23
C LYS A 187 -1.77 11.77 -0.57
N ASP A 188 -1.91 12.90 0.12
CA ASP A 188 -1.87 14.24 -0.49
C ASP A 188 -2.80 14.36 -1.72
N GLY A 189 -3.99 13.73 -1.67
CA GLY A 189 -4.97 13.71 -2.74
C GLY A 189 -4.66 12.73 -3.88
N THR A 190 -3.56 11.99 -3.84
CA THR A 190 -3.20 10.93 -4.79
C THR A 190 -3.64 9.57 -4.26
N PRO A 191 -4.34 8.74 -5.06
CA PRO A 191 -4.69 7.37 -4.70
C PRO A 191 -3.57 6.40 -5.04
N TYR A 192 -3.19 5.55 -4.09
CA TYR A 192 -2.17 4.52 -4.23
C TYR A 192 -2.76 3.15 -4.03
N ILE A 193 -2.43 2.21 -4.91
CA ILE A 193 -2.70 0.77 -4.76
C ILE A 193 -1.38 0.03 -4.90
N LEU A 194 -0.99 -0.70 -3.85
CA LEU A 194 0.19 -1.55 -3.87
C LEU A 194 -0.23 -3.00 -3.77
N TYR A 195 0.25 -3.86 -4.69
CA TYR A 195 -0.09 -5.27 -4.71
C TYR A 195 1.15 -6.17 -4.64
N HIS A 196 0.98 -7.38 -4.12
CA HIS A 196 2.12 -8.29 -3.91
C HIS A 196 2.53 -9.00 -5.20
N SER A 197 3.85 -9.02 -5.47
CA SER A 197 4.41 -9.60 -6.70
C SER A 197 4.35 -11.12 -6.80
N THR A 198 4.19 -11.83 -5.67
CA THR A 198 4.24 -13.31 -5.63
C THR A 198 2.89 -13.98 -5.74
N GLN A 199 1.84 -13.25 -6.10
CA GLN A 199 0.54 -13.87 -6.32
C GLN A 199 0.61 -14.85 -7.50
N LYS A 200 0.23 -16.11 -7.24
CA LYS A 200 0.31 -17.20 -8.23
C LYS A 200 -0.76 -17.13 -9.31
N SER A 201 -1.75 -16.24 -9.19
CA SER A 201 -2.89 -16.15 -10.09
C SER A 201 -3.15 -14.69 -10.50
N ALA A 202 -3.12 -14.43 -11.81
CA ALA A 202 -3.48 -13.15 -12.39
C ALA A 202 -4.92 -12.73 -12.00
N VAL A 203 -5.85 -13.68 -11.93
CA VAL A 203 -7.24 -13.44 -11.53
C VAL A 203 -7.30 -12.90 -10.10
N ARG A 204 -6.54 -13.51 -9.18
CA ARG A 204 -6.49 -13.07 -7.78
C ARG A 204 -5.87 -11.68 -7.67
N THR A 205 -4.79 -11.40 -8.42
CA THR A 205 -4.16 -10.08 -8.45
C THR A 205 -5.14 -9.01 -8.92
N ARG A 206 -5.85 -9.26 -10.01
CA ARG A 206 -6.85 -8.33 -10.57
C ARG A 206 -7.98 -8.07 -9.57
N PHE A 207 -8.49 -9.12 -8.95
CA PHE A 207 -9.52 -8.98 -7.91
C PHE A 207 -9.00 -8.17 -6.71
N SER A 208 -7.76 -8.42 -6.25
CA SER A 208 -7.17 -7.67 -5.15
C SER A 208 -7.02 -6.19 -5.46
N ILE A 209 -6.54 -5.84 -6.66
CA ILE A 209 -6.41 -4.44 -7.09
C ILE A 209 -7.76 -3.74 -7.12
N LEU A 210 -8.82 -4.40 -7.63
CA LEU A 210 -10.16 -3.81 -7.68
C LEU A 210 -10.86 -3.75 -6.32
N HIS A 211 -10.57 -4.68 -5.42
CA HIS A 211 -11.00 -4.59 -4.03
C HIS A 211 -10.42 -3.33 -3.36
N GLU A 212 -9.12 -3.07 -3.56
CA GLU A 212 -8.48 -1.85 -3.07
C GLU A 212 -9.04 -0.58 -3.73
N LEU A 213 -9.37 -0.63 -5.01
CA LEU A 213 -10.08 0.47 -5.68
C LEU A 213 -11.45 0.74 -5.02
N GLY A 214 -12.17 -0.32 -4.66
CA GLY A 214 -13.43 -0.21 -3.92
C GLY A 214 -13.26 0.55 -2.59
N HIS A 215 -12.21 0.23 -1.83
CA HIS A 215 -11.90 0.97 -0.60
C HIS A 215 -11.58 2.44 -0.85
N LEU A 216 -10.78 2.74 -1.88
CA LEU A 216 -10.46 4.13 -2.23
C LEU A 216 -11.70 4.96 -2.60
N ILE A 217 -12.70 4.35 -3.22
CA ILE A 217 -13.93 5.03 -3.66
C ILE A 217 -14.93 5.17 -2.50
N MET A 218 -15.18 4.08 -1.76
CA MET A 218 -16.30 4.00 -0.82
C MET A 218 -15.92 4.27 0.64
N HIS A 219 -14.67 4.03 1.04
CA HIS A 219 -14.31 3.94 2.45
C HIS A 219 -13.29 4.98 2.91
N SER A 220 -13.10 6.06 2.14
CA SER A 220 -12.11 7.11 2.45
C SER A 220 -12.37 7.82 3.79
N SER A 221 -13.60 7.76 4.32
CA SER A 221 -14.00 8.33 5.62
C SER A 221 -13.66 7.45 6.82
N ILE A 222 -13.36 6.15 6.63
CA ILE A 222 -13.02 5.23 7.72
C ILE A 222 -11.64 5.57 8.26
N ALA A 223 -11.53 5.80 9.58
CA ALA A 223 -10.25 6.08 10.22
C ALA A 223 -9.32 4.87 10.20
N ASP A 224 -8.00 5.10 10.06
CA ASP A 224 -6.97 4.06 10.20
C ASP A 224 -6.41 4.08 11.63
N ASP A 225 -7.24 3.70 12.58
CA ASP A 225 -6.81 3.53 13.96
C ASP A 225 -7.34 2.22 14.55
N ASP A 226 -6.74 1.82 15.67
CA ASP A 226 -7.10 0.57 16.35
C ASP A 226 -8.49 0.66 17.06
N SER A 227 -9.18 1.82 17.00
CA SER A 227 -10.51 2.04 17.57
C SER A 227 -11.65 1.62 16.62
N VAL A 228 -11.35 1.43 15.33
CA VAL A 228 -12.34 0.99 14.35
C VAL A 228 -12.84 -0.41 14.72
N LYS A 229 -14.14 -0.53 14.91
CA LYS A 229 -14.76 -1.81 15.29
C LYS A 229 -14.61 -2.83 14.16
N LYS A 230 -14.47 -4.08 14.55
CA LYS A 230 -14.32 -5.18 13.59
C LYS A 230 -15.50 -5.27 12.61
N GLU A 231 -16.72 -5.00 13.07
CA GLU A 231 -17.93 -5.02 12.25
C GLU A 231 -17.86 -4.00 11.10
N VAL A 232 -17.22 -2.83 11.33
CA VAL A 232 -17.00 -1.80 10.30
C VAL A 232 -16.03 -2.32 9.25
N VAL A 233 -14.93 -2.95 9.68
CA VAL A 233 -13.92 -3.52 8.77
C VAL A 233 -14.54 -4.65 7.95
N ASP A 234 -15.27 -5.56 8.58
CA ASP A 234 -15.93 -6.70 7.92
C ASP A 234 -16.98 -6.21 6.88
N LEU A 235 -17.71 -5.14 7.18
CA LEU A 235 -18.66 -4.51 6.24
C LEU A 235 -17.93 -3.90 5.05
N ALA A 236 -16.91 -3.09 5.31
CA ALA A 236 -16.12 -2.43 4.25
C ALA A 236 -15.45 -3.47 3.32
N ASP A 237 -14.90 -4.56 3.88
CA ASP A 237 -14.32 -5.66 3.10
C ASP A 237 -15.38 -6.34 2.22
N ALA A 238 -16.59 -6.60 2.75
CA ALA A 238 -17.67 -7.21 1.99
C ALA A 238 -18.15 -6.32 0.84
N GLN A 239 -18.23 -5.01 1.07
CA GLN A 239 -18.59 -4.01 0.05
C GLN A 239 -17.52 -3.91 -1.04
N ALA A 240 -16.24 -3.89 -0.66
CA ALA A 240 -15.11 -3.88 -1.60
C ALA A 240 -15.03 -5.17 -2.43
N ASP A 241 -15.30 -6.34 -1.82
CA ASP A 241 -15.41 -7.62 -2.53
C ASP A 241 -16.56 -7.60 -3.54
N ARG A 242 -17.72 -7.04 -3.18
CA ARG A 242 -18.88 -6.88 -4.08
C ARG A 242 -18.55 -5.98 -5.26
N PHE A 243 -17.93 -4.83 -5.00
CA PHE A 243 -17.47 -3.90 -6.03
C PHE A 243 -16.51 -4.59 -7.00
N ALA A 244 -15.48 -5.26 -6.49
CA ALA A 244 -14.49 -5.95 -7.32
C ALA A 244 -15.13 -7.03 -8.21
N ALA A 245 -16.07 -7.80 -7.66
CA ALA A 245 -16.79 -8.83 -8.40
C ALA A 245 -17.64 -8.22 -9.52
N ALA A 246 -18.45 -7.20 -9.22
CA ALA A 246 -19.30 -6.52 -10.20
C ALA A 246 -18.48 -5.80 -11.27
N PHE A 247 -17.32 -5.23 -10.88
CA PHE A 247 -16.43 -4.57 -11.83
C PHE A 247 -15.73 -5.54 -12.78
N LEU A 248 -15.34 -6.74 -12.33
CA LEU A 248 -14.70 -7.77 -13.17
C LEU A 248 -15.71 -8.50 -14.04
N LEU A 249 -16.86 -8.84 -13.48
CA LEU A 249 -17.87 -9.73 -14.08
C LEU A 249 -19.26 -9.08 -13.98
N PRO A 250 -19.56 -8.09 -14.83
CA PRO A 250 -20.85 -7.44 -14.84
C PRO A 250 -21.99 -8.45 -15.04
N ALA A 251 -23.03 -8.38 -14.21
CA ALA A 251 -24.19 -9.27 -14.32
C ALA A 251 -24.90 -9.15 -15.68
N THR A 252 -24.74 -8.03 -16.39
CA THR A 252 -25.32 -7.78 -17.71
C THR A 252 -24.65 -8.58 -18.82
N SER A 253 -23.36 -8.89 -18.71
CA SER A 253 -22.56 -9.59 -19.74
C SER A 253 -22.20 -11.01 -19.37
N PHE A 254 -21.88 -11.29 -18.13
CA PHE A 254 -21.40 -12.61 -17.67
C PHE A 254 -22.31 -13.80 -18.05
N PRO A 255 -23.66 -13.72 -17.97
CA PRO A 255 -24.52 -14.83 -18.37
C PRO A 255 -24.56 -15.09 -19.87
N LYS A 256 -24.12 -14.13 -20.72
CA LYS A 256 -24.14 -14.28 -22.19
C LYS A 256 -22.96 -15.10 -22.72
N ASP A 257 -21.87 -15.14 -21.97
CA ASP A 257 -20.61 -15.79 -22.39
C ASP A 257 -20.47 -17.22 -21.90
N ILE A 258 -21.37 -17.69 -21.01
CA ILE A 258 -21.43 -19.09 -20.57
C ILE A 258 -22.38 -19.87 -21.51
N ARG A 259 -21.84 -20.34 -22.63
CA ARG A 259 -22.48 -21.32 -23.51
C ARG A 259 -21.66 -22.58 -23.66
#